data_46f63d7c5d70cfbfecf311c8ff118dbc
#
_entry.id   46f63d7c5d70cfbfecf311c8ff118dbc
#
_cell.length_a   1.000
_cell.length_b   1.000
_cell.length_c   1.000
_cell.angle_alpha   90.00
_cell.angle_beta   90.00
_cell.angle_gamma   90.00
#
_symmetry.space_group_name_H-M   'P 1'
#
loop_
_entity.id
_entity.type
_entity.pdbx_description
1 polymer ?
#
loop_
_entity_poly.entity_id
_entity_poly.type
_entity_poly.pdbx_seq_one_letter_code
_entity_poly.pdbx_strand_id
1 'polypeptide(L)'
;MTGRLSPSRRAYWKRYQPTGCRDALEKCKEHAREARNLSVERIAADMGLNDHWALYKWIESGRFPLVLVPTYQAVCGINLVTRWQAAHEHRLLVDMPVGKAAHAADLVQLGTGFQQAVQLLSDFYKSNGAQPAAPVLEALRAHLESVAHHHFNVSGFSEPELDFAP
;
A
#
# COMPACT_ATOMS: atom_id res chain seq x y z
N MET A 1 -1.81 -13.80 20.79
CA MET A 1 -0.66 -12.86 20.86
C MET A 1 -0.47 -12.27 19.49
N THR A 2 -0.90 -11.03 19.26
CA THR A 2 -0.72 -10.33 17.97
C THR A 2 0.76 -10.00 17.82
N GLY A 3 1.40 -10.60 16.83
CA GLY A 3 2.80 -10.35 16.50
C GLY A 3 2.99 -8.88 16.07
N ARG A 4 3.50 -8.07 16.96
CA ARG A 4 3.78 -6.66 16.64
C ARG A 4 5.14 -6.59 15.96
N LEU A 5 5.16 -6.37 14.65
CA LEU A 5 6.40 -6.17 13.91
C LEU A 5 7.28 -5.10 14.56
N SER A 6 8.59 -5.32 14.62
CA SER A 6 9.55 -4.30 15.03
C SER A 6 9.51 -3.08 14.09
N PRO A 7 9.94 -1.88 14.53
CA PRO A 7 9.98 -0.69 13.68
C PRO A 7 10.77 -0.90 12.39
N SER A 8 11.92 -1.59 12.46
CA SER A 8 12.77 -1.91 11.30
C SER A 8 12.06 -2.84 10.32
N ARG A 9 11.30 -3.82 10.82
CA ARG A 9 10.56 -4.77 9.99
C ARG A 9 9.36 -4.12 9.31
N ARG A 10 8.67 -3.19 10.02
CA ARG A 10 7.61 -2.35 9.40
C ARG A 10 8.15 -1.47 8.29
N ALA A 11 9.32 -0.83 8.50
CA ALA A 11 9.98 -0.02 7.48
C ALA A 11 10.39 -0.87 6.25
N TYR A 12 10.87 -2.10 6.47
CA TYR A 12 11.16 -3.04 5.40
C TYR A 12 9.91 -3.32 4.56
N TRP A 13 8.80 -3.75 5.15
CA TRP A 13 7.56 -4.06 4.44
C TRP A 13 6.95 -2.85 3.73
N LYS A 14 7.05 -1.66 4.33
CA LYS A 14 6.58 -0.42 3.70
C LYS A 14 7.33 -0.12 2.39
N ARG A 15 8.63 -0.45 2.31
CA ARG A 15 9.50 -0.17 1.15
C ARG A 15 9.61 -1.34 0.18
N TYR A 16 9.18 -2.53 0.57
CA TYR A 16 9.37 -3.71 -0.26
C TYR A 16 8.66 -3.57 -1.59
N GLN A 17 9.42 -3.74 -2.68
CA GLN A 17 8.92 -3.74 -4.05
C GLN A 17 9.08 -5.15 -4.62
N PRO A 18 7.98 -5.87 -4.90
CA PRO A 18 8.06 -7.21 -5.47
C PRO A 18 8.64 -7.20 -6.89
N THR A 19 9.43 -8.23 -7.19
CA THR A 19 10.07 -8.41 -8.51
C THR A 19 9.17 -9.12 -9.51
N GLY A 20 8.09 -9.76 -9.06
CA GLY A 20 7.14 -10.48 -9.90
C GLY A 20 5.89 -10.90 -9.13
N CYS A 21 4.88 -11.42 -9.85
CA CYS A 21 3.62 -11.88 -9.26
C CYS A 21 3.85 -12.96 -8.18
N ARG A 22 4.66 -13.96 -8.48
CA ARG A 22 4.98 -15.03 -7.55
C ARG A 22 5.66 -14.50 -6.29
N ASP A 23 6.65 -13.63 -6.44
CA ASP A 23 7.34 -12.98 -5.33
C ASP A 23 6.35 -12.16 -4.48
N ALA A 24 5.44 -11.41 -5.10
CA ALA A 24 4.41 -10.66 -4.40
C ALA A 24 3.51 -11.55 -3.54
N LEU A 25 3.06 -12.69 -4.10
CA LEU A 25 2.23 -13.66 -3.38
C LEU A 25 2.99 -14.30 -2.21
N GLU A 26 4.23 -14.77 -2.43
CA GLU A 26 5.08 -15.34 -1.39
C GLU A 26 5.32 -14.34 -0.25
N LYS A 27 5.61 -13.10 -0.58
CA LYS A 27 5.87 -12.05 0.39
C LYS A 27 4.63 -11.59 1.15
N CYS A 28 3.43 -11.64 0.56
CA CYS A 28 2.18 -11.47 1.30
C CYS A 28 2.02 -12.55 2.40
N LYS A 29 2.27 -13.83 2.06
CA LYS A 29 2.25 -14.96 3.00
C LYS A 29 3.28 -14.77 4.13
N GLU A 30 4.51 -14.38 3.77
CA GLU A 30 5.58 -14.11 4.74
C GLU A 30 5.19 -12.99 5.72
N HIS A 31 4.64 -11.88 5.20
CA HIS A 31 4.12 -10.80 6.02
C HIS A 31 3.01 -11.26 6.97
N ALA A 32 2.05 -12.06 6.49
CA ALA A 32 0.98 -12.61 7.31
C ALA A 32 1.50 -13.45 8.47
N ARG A 33 2.53 -14.26 8.21
CA ARG A 33 3.22 -15.05 9.23
C ARG A 33 3.90 -14.16 10.27
N GLU A 34 4.64 -13.14 9.83
CA GLU A 34 5.39 -12.26 10.73
C GLU A 34 4.50 -11.29 11.52
N ALA A 35 3.55 -10.65 10.85
CA ALA A 35 2.73 -9.59 11.44
C ALA A 35 1.52 -10.12 12.22
N ARG A 36 0.96 -11.27 11.79
CA ARG A 36 -0.31 -11.79 12.29
C ARG A 36 -0.21 -13.22 12.79
N ASN A 37 0.97 -13.85 12.70
CA ASN A 37 1.21 -15.26 13.05
C ASN A 37 0.22 -16.23 12.34
N LEU A 38 -0.10 -15.95 11.07
CA LEU A 38 -0.99 -16.78 10.28
C LEU A 38 -0.20 -17.84 9.51
N SER A 39 -0.65 -19.08 9.58
CA SER A 39 -0.22 -20.16 8.68
C SER A 39 -1.00 -20.11 7.37
N VAL A 40 -0.55 -20.84 6.34
CA VAL A 40 -1.25 -20.89 5.05
C VAL A 40 -2.65 -21.49 5.18
N GLU A 41 -2.79 -22.51 6.04
CA GLU A 41 -4.08 -23.12 6.37
C GLU A 41 -5.05 -22.08 6.97
N ARG A 42 -4.53 -21.25 7.87
CA ARG A 42 -5.33 -20.19 8.48
C ARG A 42 -5.70 -19.09 7.49
N ILE A 43 -4.75 -18.69 6.63
CA ILE A 43 -5.05 -17.75 5.55
C ILE A 43 -6.14 -18.31 4.63
N ALA A 44 -6.05 -19.57 4.24
CA ALA A 44 -7.06 -20.22 3.41
C ALA A 44 -8.45 -20.24 4.09
N ALA A 45 -8.49 -20.59 5.38
CA ALA A 45 -9.73 -20.58 6.15
C ALA A 45 -10.34 -19.17 6.27
N ASP A 46 -9.51 -18.15 6.56
CA ASP A 46 -9.96 -16.75 6.67
C ASP A 46 -10.39 -16.17 5.30
N MET A 47 -9.92 -16.75 4.18
CA MET A 47 -10.40 -16.46 2.81
C MET A 47 -11.68 -17.23 2.44
N GLY A 48 -12.15 -18.13 3.29
CA GLY A 48 -13.31 -18.99 3.01
C GLY A 48 -13.02 -20.13 2.03
N LEU A 49 -11.77 -20.55 1.87
CA LEU A 49 -11.38 -21.68 1.02
C LEU A 49 -11.57 -23.01 1.78
N ASN A 50 -12.20 -23.97 1.11
CA ASN A 50 -12.40 -25.31 1.66
C ASN A 50 -11.10 -26.14 1.65
N ASP A 51 -10.15 -25.81 0.78
CA ASP A 51 -8.90 -26.52 0.60
C ASP A 51 -7.70 -25.57 0.58
N HIS A 52 -6.83 -25.70 1.57
CA HIS A 52 -5.60 -24.92 1.68
C HIS A 52 -4.54 -25.31 0.64
N TRP A 53 -4.59 -26.54 0.10
CA TRP A 53 -3.65 -26.98 -0.94
C TRP A 53 -3.82 -26.19 -2.23
N ALA A 54 -5.05 -25.75 -2.53
CA ALA A 54 -5.30 -24.86 -3.66
C ALA A 54 -4.52 -23.55 -3.50
N LEU A 55 -4.55 -22.95 -2.29
CA LEU A 55 -3.79 -21.73 -1.99
C LEU A 55 -2.28 -21.94 -2.15
N TYR A 56 -1.73 -23.04 -1.65
CA TYR A 56 -0.32 -23.39 -1.85
C TYR A 56 0.05 -23.44 -3.33
N LYS A 57 -0.72 -24.16 -4.15
CA LYS A 57 -0.48 -24.32 -5.59
C LYS A 57 -0.54 -22.96 -6.32
N TRP A 58 -1.49 -22.09 -5.95
CA TRP A 58 -1.61 -20.76 -6.56
C TRP A 58 -0.42 -19.87 -6.22
N ILE A 59 0.02 -19.85 -4.98
CA ILE A 59 1.20 -19.10 -4.56
C ILE A 59 2.45 -19.62 -5.26
N GLU A 60 2.67 -20.92 -5.24
CA GLU A 60 3.85 -21.56 -5.83
C GLU A 60 3.93 -21.37 -7.34
N SER A 61 2.81 -21.54 -8.05
CA SER A 61 2.77 -21.41 -9.51
C SER A 61 2.68 -19.97 -9.99
N GLY A 62 2.27 -19.01 -9.13
CA GLY A 62 1.93 -17.66 -9.51
C GLY A 62 0.59 -17.52 -10.25
N ARG A 63 -0.18 -18.61 -10.39
CA ARG A 63 -1.48 -18.64 -11.06
C ARG A 63 -2.60 -18.40 -10.05
N PHE A 64 -2.63 -17.23 -9.49
CA PHE A 64 -3.61 -16.87 -8.48
C PHE A 64 -4.89 -16.31 -9.11
N PRO A 65 -6.10 -16.77 -8.72
CA PRO A 65 -7.35 -16.19 -9.22
C PRO A 65 -7.48 -14.71 -8.90
N LEU A 66 -7.61 -13.87 -9.92
CA LEU A 66 -7.64 -12.41 -9.75
C LEU A 66 -8.71 -11.94 -8.78
N VAL A 67 -9.88 -12.57 -8.82
CA VAL A 67 -11.02 -12.24 -7.94
C VAL A 67 -10.71 -12.44 -6.45
N LEU A 68 -9.76 -13.31 -6.11
CA LEU A 68 -9.36 -13.60 -4.73
C LEU A 68 -8.20 -12.73 -4.25
N VAL A 69 -7.55 -11.97 -5.14
CA VAL A 69 -6.41 -11.11 -4.76
C VAL A 69 -6.77 -10.10 -3.68
N PRO A 70 -7.89 -9.35 -3.77
CA PRO A 70 -8.25 -8.39 -2.71
C PRO A 70 -8.42 -9.07 -1.34
N THR A 71 -9.14 -10.19 -1.28
CA THR A 71 -9.36 -10.96 -0.05
C THR A 71 -8.05 -11.51 0.52
N TYR A 72 -7.20 -12.09 -0.34
CA TYR A 72 -5.89 -12.58 0.05
C TYR A 72 -5.00 -11.49 0.69
N GLN A 73 -4.91 -10.34 0.04
CA GLN A 73 -4.15 -9.20 0.54
C GLN A 73 -4.71 -8.65 1.86
N ALA A 74 -6.03 -8.57 1.99
CA ALA A 74 -6.71 -8.13 3.22
C ALA A 74 -6.40 -9.09 4.40
N VAL A 75 -6.48 -10.40 4.18
CA VAL A 75 -6.12 -11.41 5.18
C VAL A 75 -4.62 -11.33 5.52
N CYS A 76 -3.75 -11.21 4.53
CA CYS A 76 -2.30 -11.07 4.75
C CYS A 76 -1.92 -9.71 5.38
N GLY A 77 -2.77 -8.68 5.25
CA GLY A 77 -2.55 -7.34 5.79
C GLY A 77 -1.49 -6.53 5.06
N ILE A 78 -1.28 -6.82 3.77
CA ILE A 78 -0.36 -6.09 2.89
C ILE A 78 -0.77 -6.26 1.43
N ASN A 79 -0.60 -5.21 0.63
CA ASN A 79 -1.07 -5.11 -0.75
C ASN A 79 0.07 -5.29 -1.79
N LEU A 80 0.95 -6.29 -1.61
CA LEU A 80 2.13 -6.44 -2.47
C LEU A 80 1.79 -6.84 -3.90
N VAL A 81 0.72 -7.61 -4.13
CA VAL A 81 0.29 -7.97 -5.49
C VAL A 81 -0.16 -6.72 -6.26
N THR A 82 -0.99 -5.88 -5.62
CA THR A 82 -1.41 -4.61 -6.20
C THR A 82 -0.22 -3.67 -6.46
N ARG A 83 0.73 -3.63 -5.52
CA ARG A 83 1.96 -2.84 -5.66
C ARG A 83 2.81 -3.30 -6.84
N TRP A 84 2.96 -4.61 -7.02
CA TRP A 84 3.65 -5.18 -8.17
C TRP A 84 2.93 -4.83 -9.47
N GLN A 85 1.61 -5.00 -9.53
CA GLN A 85 0.81 -4.68 -10.72
C GLN A 85 0.96 -3.19 -11.10
N ALA A 86 0.81 -2.28 -10.15
CA ALA A 86 0.98 -0.86 -10.40
C ALA A 86 2.37 -0.52 -10.96
N ALA A 87 3.43 -1.09 -10.36
CA ALA A 87 4.79 -0.87 -10.85
C ALA A 87 5.02 -1.48 -12.25
N HIS A 88 4.44 -2.63 -12.54
CA HIS A 88 4.50 -3.28 -13.85
C HIS A 88 3.85 -2.43 -14.95
N GLU A 89 2.79 -1.71 -14.60
CA GLU A 89 2.08 -0.76 -15.45
C GLU A 89 2.71 0.65 -15.45
N HIS A 90 3.90 0.82 -14.86
CA HIS A 90 4.54 2.13 -14.66
C HIS A 90 3.66 3.15 -13.92
N ARG A 91 2.84 2.68 -12.99
CA ARG A 91 1.95 3.49 -12.15
C ARG A 91 2.47 3.56 -10.73
N LEU A 92 2.25 4.69 -10.09
CA LEU A 92 2.50 4.87 -8.67
C LEU A 92 1.25 4.55 -7.87
N LEU A 93 1.38 3.68 -6.88
CA LEU A 93 0.31 3.39 -5.93
C LEU A 93 0.39 4.40 -4.78
N VAL A 94 -0.67 5.15 -4.59
CA VAL A 94 -0.85 6.08 -3.47
C VAL A 94 -2.02 5.60 -2.63
N ASP A 95 -1.81 5.49 -1.31
CA ASP A 95 -2.88 5.08 -0.40
C ASP A 95 -3.93 6.19 -0.30
N MET A 96 -5.19 5.84 -0.51
CA MET A 96 -6.30 6.77 -0.34
C MET A 96 -6.65 6.86 1.15
N PRO A 97 -6.63 8.05 1.75
CA PRO A 97 -7.05 8.22 3.12
C PRO A 97 -8.55 7.98 3.25
N VAL A 98 -8.94 7.19 4.25
CA VAL A 98 -10.33 6.83 4.50
C VAL A 98 -10.86 7.66 5.67
N GLY A 99 -11.98 8.37 5.46
CA GLY A 99 -12.87 8.79 6.54
C GLY A 99 -12.57 10.11 7.25
N LYS A 100 -11.78 11.04 6.70
CA LYS A 100 -11.66 12.40 7.24
C LYS A 100 -12.06 13.44 6.21
N ALA A 101 -13.04 14.28 6.56
CA ALA A 101 -13.28 15.51 5.83
C ALA A 101 -12.04 16.42 5.90
N ALA A 102 -11.70 17.07 4.77
CA ALA A 102 -10.59 18.00 4.73
C ALA A 102 -10.93 19.29 5.52
N HIS A 103 -9.98 19.78 6.29
CA HIS A 103 -10.09 21.01 7.05
C HIS A 103 -9.10 22.07 6.53
N ALA A 104 -9.31 23.33 6.87
CA ALA A 104 -8.42 24.43 6.47
C ALA A 104 -6.95 24.20 6.92
N ALA A 105 -6.72 23.52 8.05
CA ALA A 105 -5.39 23.16 8.52
C ALA A 105 -4.66 22.21 7.55
N ASP A 106 -5.38 21.34 6.85
CA ASP A 106 -4.81 20.37 5.90
C ASP A 106 -4.25 21.07 4.66
N LEU A 107 -4.81 22.24 4.28
CA LEU A 107 -4.29 23.07 3.19
C LEU A 107 -2.91 23.67 3.54
N VAL A 108 -2.73 24.11 4.79
CA VAL A 108 -1.43 24.60 5.27
C VAL A 108 -0.42 23.46 5.26
N GLN A 109 -0.81 22.26 5.69
CA GLN A 109 0.03 21.08 5.68
C GLN A 109 0.39 20.64 4.25
N LEU A 110 -0.54 20.75 3.31
CA LEU A 110 -0.29 20.48 1.89
C LEU A 110 0.80 21.41 1.34
N GLY A 111 0.71 22.73 1.63
CA GLY A 111 1.70 23.71 1.20
C GLY A 111 3.07 23.49 1.81
N THR A 112 3.15 23.25 3.11
CA THR A 112 4.43 23.00 3.81
C THR A 112 5.07 21.70 3.36
N GLY A 113 4.29 20.64 3.15
CA GLY A 113 4.76 19.34 2.63
C GLY A 113 5.34 19.47 1.22
N PHE A 114 4.69 20.26 0.36
CA PHE A 114 5.22 20.56 -0.97
C PHE A 114 6.57 21.28 -0.91
N GLN A 115 6.69 22.34 -0.12
CA GLN A 115 7.95 23.09 0.02
C GLN A 115 9.07 22.21 0.54
N GLN A 116 8.81 21.35 1.52
CA GLN A 116 9.79 20.42 2.06
C GLN A 116 10.24 19.41 0.99
N ALA A 117 9.31 18.85 0.22
CA ALA A 117 9.63 17.91 -0.85
C ALA A 117 10.49 18.56 -1.94
N VAL A 118 10.17 19.80 -2.33
CA VAL A 118 10.94 20.57 -3.34
C VAL A 118 12.34 20.89 -2.82
N GLN A 119 12.49 21.27 -1.55
CA GLN A 119 13.82 21.55 -0.97
C GLN A 119 14.71 20.30 -1.00
N LEU A 120 14.21 19.17 -0.49
CA LEU A 120 14.96 17.92 -0.50
C LEU A 120 15.32 17.46 -1.91
N LEU A 121 14.40 17.63 -2.86
CA LEU A 121 14.63 17.29 -4.27
C LEU A 121 15.71 18.19 -4.90
N SER A 122 15.67 19.50 -4.62
CA SER A 122 16.69 20.46 -5.06
C SER A 122 18.08 20.09 -4.54
N ASP A 123 18.17 19.77 -3.26
CA ASP A 123 19.45 19.42 -2.61
C ASP A 123 19.98 18.08 -3.15
N PHE A 124 19.10 17.12 -3.44
CA PHE A 124 19.44 15.85 -4.08
C PHE A 124 20.05 16.06 -5.47
N TYR A 125 19.42 16.87 -6.32
CA TYR A 125 19.91 17.16 -7.66
C TYR A 125 21.21 17.99 -7.64
N LYS A 126 21.32 18.98 -6.75
CA LYS A 126 22.56 19.76 -6.59
C LYS A 126 23.76 18.90 -6.15
N SER A 127 23.50 17.86 -5.38
CA SER A 127 24.53 16.91 -4.95
C SER A 127 24.87 15.84 -5.99
N ASN A 128 24.25 15.86 -7.19
CA ASN A 128 24.34 14.82 -8.20
C ASN A 128 24.03 13.41 -7.65
N GLY A 129 23.08 13.32 -6.74
CA GLY A 129 22.65 12.04 -6.14
C GLY A 129 23.60 11.52 -5.06
N ALA A 130 24.55 12.31 -4.56
CA ALA A 130 25.41 11.91 -3.46
C ALA A 130 24.65 11.79 -2.11
N GLN A 131 23.51 12.47 -1.99
CA GLN A 131 22.63 12.32 -0.83
C GLN A 131 21.74 11.07 -0.93
N PRO A 132 21.34 10.46 0.20
CA PRO A 132 20.47 9.29 0.19
C PRO A 132 19.09 9.65 -0.40
N ALA A 133 18.65 8.85 -1.38
CA ALA A 133 17.36 9.05 -2.04
C ALA A 133 16.14 8.79 -1.11
N ALA A 134 16.32 8.00 -0.06
CA ALA A 134 15.22 7.57 0.80
C ALA A 134 14.43 8.73 1.45
N PRO A 135 15.04 9.78 2.02
CA PRO A 135 14.31 10.92 2.57
C PRO A 135 13.52 11.70 1.50
N VAL A 136 14.10 11.85 0.30
CA VAL A 136 13.45 12.52 -0.83
C VAL A 136 12.19 11.78 -1.27
N LEU A 137 12.32 10.45 -1.45
CA LEU A 137 11.20 9.59 -1.84
C LEU A 137 10.11 9.55 -0.78
N GLU A 138 10.46 9.57 0.51
CA GLU A 138 9.48 9.61 1.61
C GLU A 138 8.71 10.94 1.62
N ALA A 139 9.39 12.08 1.45
CA ALA A 139 8.76 13.40 1.39
C ALA A 139 7.84 13.54 0.16
N LEU A 140 8.29 13.07 -1.00
CA LEU A 140 7.47 13.06 -2.21
C LEU A 140 6.22 12.17 -2.04
N ARG A 141 6.37 11.00 -1.45
CA ARG A 141 5.23 10.09 -1.18
C ARG A 141 4.24 10.74 -0.21
N ALA A 142 4.71 11.29 0.91
CA ALA A 142 3.85 11.96 1.88
C ALA A 142 3.06 13.12 1.23
N HIS A 143 3.71 13.88 0.35
CA HIS A 143 3.03 14.93 -0.40
C HIS A 143 1.97 14.38 -1.36
N LEU A 144 2.27 13.30 -2.09
CA LEU A 144 1.30 12.65 -2.98
C LEU A 144 0.09 12.09 -2.21
N GLU A 145 0.30 11.50 -1.03
CA GLU A 145 -0.78 11.04 -0.15
C GLU A 145 -1.66 12.20 0.30
N SER A 146 -1.07 13.36 0.61
CA SER A 146 -1.81 14.58 0.96
C SER A 146 -2.63 15.12 -0.23
N VAL A 147 -2.04 15.15 -1.43
CA VAL A 147 -2.77 15.52 -2.67
C VAL A 147 -3.92 14.57 -2.94
N ALA A 148 -3.69 13.25 -2.80
CA ALA A 148 -4.74 12.24 -3.00
C ALA A 148 -5.90 12.40 -2.01
N HIS A 149 -5.60 12.79 -0.76
CA HIS A 149 -6.63 13.11 0.24
C HIS A 149 -7.55 14.25 -0.23
N HIS A 150 -6.98 15.35 -0.68
CA HIS A 150 -7.77 16.48 -1.19
C HIS A 150 -8.52 16.12 -2.48
N HIS A 151 -7.88 15.36 -3.39
CA HIS A 151 -8.55 14.88 -4.60
C HIS A 151 -9.78 14.03 -4.25
N PHE A 152 -9.65 13.09 -3.33
CA PHE A 152 -10.77 12.24 -2.89
C PHE A 152 -11.89 13.06 -2.28
N ASN A 153 -11.57 14.02 -1.38
CA ASN A 153 -12.59 14.88 -0.78
C ASN A 153 -13.34 15.72 -1.84
N VAL A 154 -12.62 16.28 -2.82
CA VAL A 154 -13.24 17.09 -3.89
C VAL A 154 -14.12 16.21 -4.80
N SER A 155 -13.68 15.01 -5.17
CA SER A 155 -14.47 14.09 -5.99
C SER A 155 -15.76 13.66 -5.31
N GLY A 156 -15.75 13.46 -3.99
CA GLY A 156 -16.96 13.15 -3.22
C GLY A 156 -18.03 14.26 -3.24
N PHE A 157 -17.64 15.52 -3.46
CA PHE A 157 -18.63 16.61 -3.66
C PHE A 157 -19.26 16.61 -5.05
N SER A 158 -18.66 15.94 -6.03
CA SER A 158 -19.13 15.92 -7.43
C SER A 158 -20.06 14.72 -7.72
N GLU A 159 -20.07 13.69 -6.88
CA GLU A 159 -20.97 12.57 -7.00
C GLU A 159 -22.30 12.90 -6.32
N PRO A 160 -23.43 12.90 -7.04
CA PRO A 160 -24.73 13.03 -6.39
C PRO A 160 -24.92 11.87 -5.41
N GLU A 161 -25.18 12.17 -4.13
CA GLU A 161 -25.64 11.16 -3.18
C GLU A 161 -26.87 10.49 -3.79
N LEU A 162 -26.73 9.19 -4.12
CA LEU A 162 -27.89 8.35 -4.44
C LEU A 162 -28.66 8.18 -3.13
N ASP A 163 -29.68 9.00 -2.96
CA ASP A 163 -30.59 8.96 -1.82
C ASP A 163 -31.44 7.68 -1.96
N PHE A 164 -30.99 6.60 -1.36
CA PHE A 164 -31.79 5.38 -1.16
C PHE A 164 -32.66 5.57 0.10
N ALA A 165 -33.48 6.61 0.14
CA ALA A 165 -34.51 6.70 1.16
C ALA A 165 -35.51 5.55 0.98
N PRO A 166 -35.86 4.80 2.04
CA PRO A 166 -36.78 3.66 1.97
C PRO A 166 -38.21 4.06 1.67
#